data_56f405fbab8becb95a57979c408b6eb6
#
_entry.id   56f405fbab8becb95a57979c408b6eb6
#
_cell.length_a   1.000
_cell.length_b   1.000
_cell.length_c   1.000
_cell.angle_alpha   90.00
_cell.angle_beta   90.00
_cell.angle_gamma   90.00
#
_symmetry.space_group_name_H-M   'P 1'
#
loop_
_entity.id
_entity.type
_entity.pdbx_description
1 polymer ?
#
loop_
_entity_poly.entity_id
_entity_poly.type
_entity_poly.pdbx_seq_one_letter_code
_entity_poly.pdbx_strand_id
1 'polypeptide(L)'
;NIERDNPGYDEYRYDLANIGHNPHELASYLTAKYQSYTCAEVQSELQRIFNQQYKLTLTEEVEIRYREEERTDTWTDEDGNEHTDTYTVQVPYEYYILNVKLTNTPLSTIAENNLTPEQLEMYRVYLQTSGNKPLIFGGGSPDTSASEDLSGVDFVNGTRPGNTAIVDLAKQQVGNVGGYPYWSWYGFNSRVEWCA
;
A
#
# COMPACT_ATOMS: atom_id res chain seq x y z
N ASN A 1 17.81 1.45 11.90
CA ASN A 1 18.74 0.75 11.01
C ASN A 1 18.93 -0.68 11.55
N ILE A 2 18.48 -1.68 10.76
CA ILE A 2 18.40 -3.08 11.21
C ILE A 2 19.79 -3.62 11.56
N GLU A 3 20.79 -3.39 10.72
CA GLU A 3 22.16 -3.88 10.94
C GLU A 3 22.80 -3.28 12.19
N ARG A 4 22.60 -1.98 12.41
CA ARG A 4 23.09 -1.31 13.61
C ARG A 4 22.42 -1.82 14.89
N ASP A 5 21.12 -2.11 14.79
CA ASP A 5 20.31 -2.49 15.94
C ASP A 5 20.35 -4.00 16.21
N ASN A 6 20.90 -4.78 15.27
CA ASN A 6 21.11 -6.22 15.36
C ASN A 6 22.54 -6.58 14.87
N PRO A 7 23.58 -6.20 15.61
CA PRO A 7 24.96 -6.48 15.23
C PRO A 7 25.30 -7.97 15.43
N GLY A 8 26.31 -8.45 14.73
CA GLY A 8 26.91 -9.78 14.98
C GLY A 8 26.52 -10.88 14.00
N TYR A 9 25.83 -10.52 12.94
CA TYR A 9 25.57 -11.43 11.81
C TYR A 9 26.63 -11.26 10.72
N ASP A 10 26.97 -12.36 10.08
CA ASP A 10 27.92 -12.37 8.95
C ASP A 10 27.26 -11.89 7.66
N GLU A 11 25.93 -12.11 7.53
CA GLU A 11 25.15 -11.75 6.36
C GLU A 11 23.76 -11.25 6.75
N TYR A 12 23.25 -10.25 6.02
CA TYR A 12 21.86 -9.75 6.14
C TYR A 12 21.16 -9.96 4.81
N ARG A 13 20.10 -10.77 4.81
CA ARG A 13 19.27 -11.05 3.62
C ARG A 13 17.95 -10.31 3.71
N TYR A 14 17.68 -9.47 2.71
CA TYR A 14 16.49 -8.63 2.68
C TYR A 14 15.47 -9.12 1.66
N ASP A 15 14.26 -9.41 2.12
CA ASP A 15 13.04 -9.66 1.33
C ASP A 15 12.02 -8.58 1.71
N LEU A 16 12.01 -7.47 0.97
CA LEU A 16 11.26 -6.28 1.33
C LEU A 16 10.14 -6.03 0.34
N ALA A 17 8.89 -6.15 0.80
CA ALA A 17 7.74 -5.65 0.07
C ALA A 17 7.83 -4.12 -0.09
N ASN A 18 7.26 -3.63 -1.19
CA ASN A 18 7.20 -2.20 -1.45
C ASN A 18 6.37 -1.48 -0.39
N ILE A 19 6.92 -0.42 0.19
CA ILE A 19 6.21 0.50 1.08
C ILE A 19 5.62 1.60 0.20
N GLY A 20 4.36 1.45 -0.16
CA GLY A 20 3.65 2.42 -0.96
C GLY A 20 2.18 2.47 -0.56
N HIS A 21 1.60 3.65 -0.61
CA HIS A 21 0.19 3.86 -0.35
C HIS A 21 -0.48 4.42 -1.60
N ASN A 22 -1.68 3.94 -1.87
CA ASN A 22 -2.59 4.61 -2.79
C ASN A 22 -3.43 5.60 -1.98
N PRO A 23 -3.20 6.93 -2.09
CA PRO A 23 -3.92 7.91 -1.29
C PRO A 23 -5.42 7.89 -1.54
N HIS A 24 -5.83 7.58 -2.76
CA HIS A 24 -7.25 7.48 -3.10
C HIS A 24 -7.91 6.29 -2.41
N GLU A 25 -7.24 5.13 -2.40
CA GLU A 25 -7.72 3.94 -1.72
C GLU A 25 -7.83 4.17 -0.22
N LEU A 26 -6.83 4.81 0.37
CA LEU A 26 -6.82 5.16 1.80
C LEU A 26 -7.94 6.13 2.17
N ALA A 27 -8.13 7.20 1.37
CA ALA A 27 -9.22 8.14 1.58
C ALA A 27 -10.60 7.48 1.42
N SER A 28 -10.74 6.56 0.46
CA SER A 28 -11.97 5.79 0.25
C SER A 28 -12.30 4.92 1.46
N TYR A 29 -11.30 4.24 2.02
CA TYR A 29 -11.46 3.45 3.24
C TYR A 29 -11.90 4.33 4.44
N LEU A 30 -11.18 5.43 4.67
CA LEU A 30 -11.46 6.32 5.81
C LEU A 30 -12.85 6.97 5.68
N THR A 31 -13.22 7.39 4.47
CA THR A 31 -14.54 7.97 4.20
C THR A 31 -15.65 6.95 4.40
N ALA A 32 -15.46 5.71 3.96
CA ALA A 32 -16.43 4.64 4.17
C ALA A 32 -16.63 4.35 5.65
N LYS A 33 -15.56 4.39 6.43
CA LYS A 33 -15.58 4.06 7.86
C LYS A 33 -16.09 5.20 8.74
N TYR A 34 -15.65 6.43 8.49
CA TYR A 34 -15.87 7.60 9.36
C TYR A 34 -16.71 8.70 8.72
N GLN A 35 -17.12 8.53 7.46
CA GLN A 35 -17.72 9.58 6.63
C GLN A 35 -16.82 10.82 6.46
N SER A 36 -15.55 10.68 6.76
CA SER A 36 -14.53 11.73 6.69
C SER A 36 -13.14 11.10 6.64
N TYR A 37 -12.19 11.78 6.02
CA TYR A 37 -10.77 11.43 6.09
C TYR A 37 -9.94 12.50 6.81
N THR A 38 -10.61 13.45 7.49
CA THR A 38 -9.98 14.58 8.21
C THR A 38 -10.38 14.67 9.67
N CYS A 39 -11.20 13.74 10.18
CA CYS A 39 -11.62 13.74 11.58
C CYS A 39 -10.49 13.30 12.52
N ALA A 40 -10.65 13.54 13.82
CA ALA A 40 -9.62 13.27 14.82
C ALA A 40 -9.23 11.77 14.91
N GLU A 41 -10.19 10.89 14.66
CA GLU A 41 -10.01 9.44 14.71
C GLU A 41 -9.10 8.91 13.58
N VAL A 42 -8.96 9.68 12.50
CA VAL A 42 -8.17 9.27 11.32
C VAL A 42 -6.71 9.01 11.66
N GLN A 43 -6.10 9.79 12.55
CA GLN A 43 -4.69 9.60 12.88
C GLN A 43 -4.42 8.25 13.55
N SER A 44 -5.25 7.88 14.51
CA SER A 44 -5.12 6.57 15.18
C SER A 44 -5.45 5.42 14.22
N GLU A 45 -6.42 5.62 13.33
CA GLU A 45 -6.74 4.63 12.31
C GLU A 45 -5.62 4.46 11.28
N LEU A 46 -4.99 5.53 10.85
CA LEU A 46 -3.82 5.47 9.96
C LEU A 46 -2.69 4.64 10.57
N GLN A 47 -2.39 4.85 11.84
CA GLN A 47 -1.39 4.05 12.55
C GLN A 47 -1.79 2.57 12.63
N ARG A 48 -3.07 2.30 12.88
CA ARG A 48 -3.61 0.94 12.93
C ARG A 48 -3.50 0.24 11.57
N ILE A 49 -3.89 0.94 10.49
CA ILE A 49 -3.77 0.45 9.12
C ILE A 49 -2.31 0.15 8.79
N PHE A 50 -1.40 1.08 9.09
CA PHE A 50 0.03 0.89 8.85
C PHE A 50 0.56 -0.37 9.53
N ASN A 51 0.21 -0.57 10.79
CA ASN A 51 0.63 -1.75 11.56
C ASN A 51 0.03 -3.07 11.04
N GLN A 52 -1.14 -3.01 10.41
CA GLN A 52 -1.76 -4.16 9.76
C GLN A 52 -1.20 -4.44 8.37
N GLN A 53 -0.86 -3.38 7.63
CA GLN A 53 -0.28 -3.52 6.29
C GLN A 53 1.13 -4.07 6.34
N TYR A 54 1.97 -3.53 7.21
CA TYR A 54 3.41 -3.82 7.19
C TYR A 54 3.80 -4.64 8.42
N LYS A 55 4.34 -5.81 8.15
CA LYS A 55 4.90 -6.67 9.18
C LYS A 55 6.36 -6.95 8.89
N LEU A 56 7.22 -6.43 9.76
CA LEU A 56 8.65 -6.76 9.77
C LEU A 56 8.86 -8.04 10.58
N THR A 57 9.57 -8.99 9.99
CA THR A 57 9.97 -10.24 10.65
C THR A 57 11.47 -10.40 10.51
N LEU A 58 12.15 -10.69 11.61
CA LEU A 58 13.56 -11.00 11.66
C LEU A 58 13.69 -12.48 12.02
N THR A 59 14.45 -13.24 11.23
CA THR A 59 14.67 -14.68 11.46
C THR A 59 16.14 -14.98 11.33
N GLU A 60 16.70 -15.56 12.39
CA GLU A 60 18.07 -16.04 12.38
C GLU A 60 18.17 -17.37 11.64
N GLU A 61 19.21 -17.53 10.85
CA GLU A 61 19.59 -18.75 10.17
C GLU A 61 21.07 -18.99 10.42
N VAL A 62 21.46 -20.21 10.73
CA VAL A 62 22.85 -20.60 10.95
C VAL A 62 23.22 -21.64 9.92
N GLU A 63 24.24 -21.35 9.10
CA GLU A 63 24.82 -22.26 8.14
C GLU A 63 26.18 -22.75 8.66
N ILE A 64 26.49 -24.03 8.47
CA ILE A 64 27.83 -24.52 8.68
C ILE A 64 28.60 -24.32 7.39
N ARG A 65 29.60 -23.47 7.43
CA ARG A 65 30.55 -23.24 6.32
C ARG A 65 31.92 -23.78 6.65
N TYR A 66 32.76 -23.93 5.66
CA TYR A 66 34.11 -24.46 5.81
C TYR A 66 35.09 -23.40 5.31
N ARG A 67 36.17 -23.25 6.07
CA ARG A 67 37.33 -22.46 5.65
C ARG A 67 38.56 -23.34 5.57
N GLU A 68 39.45 -22.97 4.69
CA GLU A 68 40.73 -23.63 4.56
C GLU A 68 41.70 -23.08 5.61
N GLU A 69 42.32 -24.00 6.35
CA GLU A 69 43.38 -23.67 7.27
C GLU A 69 44.61 -24.52 6.92
N GLU A 70 45.76 -23.86 6.78
CA GLU A 70 47.02 -24.54 6.64
C GLU A 70 47.47 -25.08 8.00
N ARG A 71 47.87 -26.35 8.01
CA ARG A 71 48.47 -27.01 9.17
C ARG A 71 49.85 -27.55 8.79
N THR A 72 50.74 -27.51 9.76
CA THR A 72 52.12 -27.95 9.59
C THR A 72 52.40 -29.00 10.64
N ASP A 73 52.81 -30.16 10.18
CA ASP A 73 53.34 -31.25 11.02
C ASP A 73 54.81 -31.35 10.84
N THR A 74 55.54 -31.43 11.94
CA THR A 74 56.99 -31.64 11.95
C THR A 74 57.26 -33.03 12.48
N TRP A 75 58.02 -33.77 11.73
CA TRP A 75 58.41 -35.10 12.09
C TRP A 75 59.94 -35.34 11.83
N THR A 76 60.53 -36.27 12.54
CA THR A 76 61.96 -36.59 12.41
C THR A 76 62.09 -37.95 11.77
N ASP A 77 63.00 -38.10 10.78
CA ASP A 77 63.27 -39.35 10.11
C ASP A 77 64.23 -40.24 10.96
N GLU A 78 64.48 -41.48 10.49
CA GLU A 78 65.29 -42.42 11.17
C GLU A 78 66.79 -41.97 11.25
N ASP A 79 67.21 -41.05 10.40
CA ASP A 79 68.55 -40.46 10.38
C ASP A 79 68.69 -39.24 11.27
N GLY A 80 67.52 -38.78 11.92
CA GLY A 80 67.51 -37.68 12.86
C GLY A 80 67.27 -36.32 12.19
N ASN A 81 66.89 -36.30 10.91
CA ASN A 81 66.58 -35.03 10.23
C ASN A 81 65.09 -34.61 10.48
N GLU A 82 64.89 -33.36 10.71
CA GLU A 82 63.50 -32.75 10.86
C GLU A 82 62.93 -32.50 9.46
N HIS A 83 61.70 -32.95 9.27
CA HIS A 83 60.89 -32.69 8.09
C HIS A 83 59.65 -31.93 8.49
N THR A 84 59.18 -31.05 7.61
CA THR A 84 57.99 -30.27 7.81
C THR A 84 57.06 -30.47 6.62
N ASP A 85 55.87 -31.01 6.89
CA ASP A 85 54.81 -31.19 5.91
C ASP A 85 53.72 -30.15 6.16
N THR A 86 53.35 -29.41 5.12
CA THR A 86 52.24 -28.45 5.17
C THR A 86 51.09 -29.01 4.36
N TYR A 87 49.91 -29.05 4.97
CA TYR A 87 48.69 -29.52 4.33
C TYR A 87 47.52 -28.64 4.70
N THR A 88 46.48 -28.59 3.84
CA THR A 88 45.29 -27.81 4.03
C THR A 88 44.18 -28.67 4.59
N VAL A 89 43.51 -28.20 5.62
CA VAL A 89 42.32 -28.83 6.21
C VAL A 89 41.11 -27.92 6.09
N GLN A 90 39.94 -28.53 5.90
CA GLN A 90 38.66 -27.83 5.92
C GLN A 90 38.15 -27.78 7.36
N VAL A 91 38.06 -26.57 7.92
CA VAL A 91 37.60 -26.35 9.28
C VAL A 91 36.18 -25.79 9.24
N PRO A 92 35.22 -26.49 9.86
CA PRO A 92 33.85 -25.99 9.91
C PRO A 92 33.76 -24.78 10.85
N TYR A 93 32.91 -23.82 10.49
CA TYR A 93 32.52 -22.68 11.33
C TYR A 93 31.05 -22.33 11.13
N GLU A 94 30.43 -21.74 12.15
CA GLU A 94 29.09 -21.23 12.08
C GLU A 94 29.09 -19.90 11.36
N TYR A 95 28.14 -19.75 10.41
CA TYR A 95 27.92 -18.54 9.64
C TYR A 95 26.50 -18.06 9.93
N TYR A 96 26.38 -16.91 10.57
CA TYR A 96 25.12 -16.35 11.07
C TYR A 96 24.51 -15.42 10.05
N ILE A 97 23.25 -15.68 9.70
CA ILE A 97 22.49 -14.93 8.72
C ILE A 97 21.26 -14.36 9.38
N LEU A 98 21.03 -13.05 9.21
CA LEU A 98 19.77 -12.43 9.60
C LEU A 98 18.88 -12.23 8.36
N ASN A 99 17.81 -13.00 8.28
CA ASN A 99 16.77 -12.84 7.28
C ASN A 99 15.80 -11.75 7.71
N VAL A 100 15.73 -10.67 6.93
CA VAL A 100 14.89 -9.50 7.17
C VAL A 100 13.74 -9.52 6.17
N LYS A 101 12.54 -9.81 6.64
CA LYS A 101 11.36 -9.88 5.78
C LYS A 101 10.35 -8.81 6.14
N LEU A 102 10.01 -7.97 5.16
CA LEU A 102 8.89 -7.04 5.26
C LEU A 102 7.76 -7.52 4.36
N THR A 103 6.60 -7.79 4.93
CA THR A 103 5.39 -8.12 4.17
C THR A 103 4.44 -6.93 4.10
N ASN A 104 3.67 -6.85 3.03
CA ASN A 104 2.64 -5.84 2.84
C ASN A 104 1.29 -6.54 2.59
N THR A 105 0.33 -6.34 3.48
CA THR A 105 -1.06 -6.79 3.30
C THR A 105 -1.82 -5.70 2.53
N PRO A 106 -2.46 -6.00 1.40
CA PRO A 106 -3.23 -5.02 0.64
C PRO A 106 -4.31 -4.33 1.49
N LEU A 107 -4.54 -3.05 1.25
CA LEU A 107 -5.57 -2.29 1.98
C LEU A 107 -6.97 -2.84 1.71
N SER A 108 -7.21 -3.40 0.52
CA SER A 108 -8.47 -4.10 0.20
C SER A 108 -8.76 -5.26 1.17
N THR A 109 -7.75 -6.06 1.50
CA THR A 109 -7.89 -7.15 2.49
C THR A 109 -8.15 -6.60 3.89
N ILE A 110 -7.50 -5.49 4.25
CA ILE A 110 -7.75 -4.81 5.53
C ILE A 110 -9.18 -4.25 5.58
N ALA A 111 -9.66 -3.70 4.46
CA ALA A 111 -11.02 -3.20 4.34
C ALA A 111 -12.06 -4.32 4.54
N GLU A 112 -11.85 -5.47 3.91
CA GLU A 112 -12.74 -6.63 4.06
C GLU A 112 -12.82 -7.14 5.50
N ASN A 113 -11.73 -7.04 6.25
CA ASN A 113 -11.68 -7.48 7.64
C ASN A 113 -12.20 -6.45 8.66
N ASN A 114 -12.21 -5.17 8.32
CA ASN A 114 -12.42 -4.09 9.28
C ASN A 114 -13.70 -3.26 9.04
N LEU A 115 -14.27 -3.35 7.85
CA LEU A 115 -15.48 -2.61 7.49
C LEU A 115 -16.73 -3.48 7.64
N THR A 116 -17.86 -2.86 7.98
CA THR A 116 -19.15 -3.55 7.89
C THR A 116 -19.52 -3.79 6.42
N PRO A 117 -20.47 -4.69 6.12
CA PRO A 117 -20.89 -4.93 4.74
C PRO A 117 -21.31 -3.63 4.02
N GLU A 118 -22.03 -2.74 4.69
CA GLU A 118 -22.46 -1.45 4.14
C GLU A 118 -21.27 -0.51 3.90
N GLN A 119 -20.33 -0.46 4.83
CA GLN A 119 -19.12 0.34 4.68
C GLN A 119 -18.24 -0.21 3.56
N LEU A 120 -18.16 -1.54 3.40
CA LEU A 120 -17.40 -2.18 2.34
C LEU A 120 -17.97 -1.86 0.96
N GLU A 121 -19.29 -1.82 0.84
CA GLU A 121 -19.95 -1.40 -0.39
C GLU A 121 -19.63 0.06 -0.72
N MET A 122 -19.72 0.95 0.26
CA MET A 122 -19.35 2.36 0.10
C MET A 122 -17.87 2.52 -0.29
N TYR A 123 -16.97 1.76 0.31
CA TYR A 123 -15.55 1.74 -0.06
C TYR A 123 -15.36 1.39 -1.54
N ARG A 124 -16.05 0.35 -2.03
CA ARG A 124 -15.99 -0.06 -3.43
C ARG A 124 -16.53 1.01 -4.38
N VAL A 125 -17.62 1.68 -4.00
CA VAL A 125 -18.16 2.81 -4.77
C VAL A 125 -17.17 3.96 -4.85
N TYR A 126 -16.54 4.34 -3.73
CA TYR A 126 -15.52 5.40 -3.72
C TYR A 126 -14.30 5.06 -4.57
N LEU A 127 -13.87 3.79 -4.58
CA LEU A 127 -12.76 3.35 -5.44
C LEU A 127 -13.04 3.55 -6.93
N GLN A 128 -14.30 3.42 -7.35
CA GLN A 128 -14.71 3.61 -8.73
C GLN A 128 -14.79 5.09 -9.14
N THR A 129 -14.76 6.02 -8.20
CA THR A 129 -14.86 7.45 -8.47
C THR A 129 -13.52 8.00 -8.94
N SER A 130 -13.11 7.66 -10.15
CA SER A 130 -11.80 8.04 -10.68
C SER A 130 -11.66 9.53 -10.98
N GLY A 131 -12.73 10.19 -11.42
CA GLY A 131 -12.73 11.61 -11.74
C GLY A 131 -12.44 12.55 -10.55
N ASN A 132 -12.70 12.09 -9.33
CA ASN A 132 -12.45 12.86 -8.11
C ASN A 132 -11.01 12.75 -7.57
N LYS A 133 -10.20 11.83 -8.08
CA LYS A 133 -8.80 11.63 -7.63
C LYS A 133 -7.96 12.90 -7.67
N PRO A 134 -7.93 13.66 -8.78
CA PRO A 134 -7.14 14.87 -8.87
C PRO A 134 -7.59 15.96 -7.89
N LEU A 135 -8.87 16.05 -7.60
CA LEU A 135 -9.43 17.03 -6.66
C LEU A 135 -9.06 16.70 -5.21
N ILE A 136 -9.08 15.41 -4.85
CA ILE A 136 -8.82 14.96 -3.47
C ILE A 136 -7.32 15.09 -3.14
N PHE A 137 -6.45 14.78 -4.08
CA PHE A 137 -5.01 14.63 -3.81
C PHE A 137 -4.11 15.68 -4.48
N GLY A 138 -4.70 16.58 -5.25
CA GLY A 138 -3.94 17.56 -6.03
C GLY A 138 -3.14 16.93 -7.18
N GLY A 139 -2.73 17.73 -8.13
CA GLY A 139 -1.76 17.31 -9.16
C GLY A 139 -2.32 16.81 -10.48
N GLY A 140 -3.60 16.98 -10.76
CA GLY A 140 -4.18 16.73 -12.06
C GLY A 140 -5.31 17.70 -12.38
N SER A 141 -5.50 18.00 -13.63
CA SER A 141 -6.78 18.54 -14.07
C SER A 141 -7.85 17.48 -13.90
N PRO A 142 -9.09 17.85 -13.56
CA PRO A 142 -10.20 16.91 -13.54
C PRO A 142 -10.23 16.17 -14.89
N ASP A 143 -10.45 14.86 -14.83
CA ASP A 143 -10.68 14.11 -16.07
C ASP A 143 -12.05 14.52 -16.61
N THR A 144 -12.03 15.47 -17.52
CA THR A 144 -13.22 15.95 -18.23
C THR A 144 -13.55 15.09 -19.46
N SER A 145 -12.75 14.08 -19.74
CA SER A 145 -12.95 13.23 -20.93
C SER A 145 -14.23 12.37 -20.84
N ALA A 146 -14.75 12.19 -19.63
CA ALA A 146 -16.01 11.49 -19.39
C ALA A 146 -17.21 12.43 -19.16
N SER A 147 -16.98 13.75 -19.15
CA SER A 147 -18.08 14.72 -19.02
C SER A 147 -18.69 14.96 -20.39
N GLU A 148 -19.91 14.52 -20.59
CA GLU A 148 -20.65 14.87 -21.79
C GLU A 148 -21.02 16.35 -21.76
N ASP A 149 -20.96 16.99 -22.93
CA ASP A 149 -21.43 18.35 -23.12
C ASP A 149 -22.94 18.40 -22.89
N LEU A 150 -23.34 19.11 -21.85
CA LEU A 150 -24.75 19.29 -21.49
C LEU A 150 -25.42 20.43 -22.27
N SER A 151 -24.72 21.12 -23.15
CA SER A 151 -25.26 22.24 -23.92
C SER A 151 -26.44 21.86 -24.82
N GLY A 152 -26.57 20.58 -25.19
CA GLY A 152 -27.69 20.04 -25.96
C GLY A 152 -28.81 19.45 -25.12
N VAL A 153 -28.72 19.49 -23.80
CA VAL A 153 -29.76 18.94 -22.92
C VAL A 153 -30.83 19.98 -22.65
N ASP A 154 -32.03 19.69 -23.07
CA ASP A 154 -33.19 20.55 -22.76
C ASP A 154 -33.67 20.24 -21.34
N PHE A 155 -33.37 21.14 -20.43
CA PHE A 155 -33.81 21.08 -19.01
C PHE A 155 -35.19 21.73 -18.78
N VAL A 156 -35.97 21.94 -19.81
CA VAL A 156 -37.27 22.62 -19.67
C VAL A 156 -38.13 21.90 -18.64
N ASN A 157 -38.18 22.45 -17.46
CA ASN A 157 -39.10 22.13 -16.33
C ASN A 157 -39.08 20.67 -15.86
N GLY A 158 -37.99 19.95 -16.01
CA GLY A 158 -37.91 18.57 -15.55
C GLY A 158 -38.94 17.63 -16.18
N THR A 159 -39.48 17.96 -17.33
CA THR A 159 -40.62 17.31 -17.94
C THR A 159 -40.28 16.28 -19.01
N ARG A 160 -39.12 15.67 -18.96
CA ARG A 160 -38.97 14.43 -19.70
C ARG A 160 -39.87 13.35 -19.08
N PRO A 161 -40.78 12.76 -19.83
CA PRO A 161 -41.65 11.74 -19.29
C PRO A 161 -40.86 10.50 -18.87
N GLY A 162 -41.00 10.11 -17.60
CA GLY A 162 -40.49 8.86 -17.04
C GLY A 162 -39.16 8.97 -16.30
N ASN A 163 -38.87 7.94 -15.51
CA ASN A 163 -37.68 7.82 -14.66
C ASN A 163 -36.34 7.80 -15.44
N THR A 164 -36.39 7.66 -16.77
CA THR A 164 -35.22 7.65 -17.63
C THR A 164 -34.52 9.00 -17.69
N ALA A 165 -35.24 10.11 -17.53
CA ALA A 165 -34.66 11.45 -17.56
C ALA A 165 -33.66 11.68 -16.43
N ILE A 166 -33.96 11.19 -15.22
CA ILE A 166 -33.04 11.30 -14.06
C ILE A 166 -31.81 10.45 -14.29
N VAL A 167 -31.98 9.24 -14.80
CA VAL A 167 -30.88 8.33 -15.12
C VAL A 167 -30.00 8.91 -16.22
N ASP A 168 -30.59 9.50 -17.28
CA ASP A 168 -29.84 10.10 -18.38
C ASP A 168 -29.07 11.35 -17.90
N LEU A 169 -29.66 12.19 -17.08
CA LEU A 169 -28.99 13.31 -16.44
C LEU A 169 -27.83 12.85 -15.54
N ALA A 170 -28.07 11.82 -14.74
CA ALA A 170 -27.03 11.28 -13.88
C ALA A 170 -25.87 10.69 -14.69
N LYS A 171 -26.14 9.99 -15.81
CA LYS A 171 -25.11 9.47 -16.72
C LYS A 171 -24.30 10.61 -17.36
N GLN A 172 -24.94 11.70 -17.74
CA GLN A 172 -24.28 12.87 -18.30
C GLN A 172 -23.38 13.60 -17.29
N GLN A 173 -23.63 13.39 -15.98
CA GLN A 173 -22.80 13.94 -14.93
C GLN A 173 -21.64 13.01 -14.52
N VAL A 174 -21.55 11.82 -15.08
CA VAL A 174 -20.42 10.91 -14.82
C VAL A 174 -19.12 11.56 -15.29
N GLY A 175 -18.18 11.75 -14.37
CA GLY A 175 -16.94 12.46 -14.62
C GLY A 175 -17.01 13.97 -14.44
N ASN A 176 -18.16 14.54 -14.22
CA ASN A 176 -18.31 15.96 -13.90
C ASN A 176 -17.90 16.21 -12.45
N VAL A 177 -16.64 16.52 -12.27
CA VAL A 177 -16.04 16.74 -10.96
C VAL A 177 -16.38 18.15 -10.52
N GLY A 178 -17.48 18.30 -9.81
CA GLY A 178 -18.02 19.55 -9.41
C GLY A 178 -17.09 20.52 -8.70
N GLY A 179 -16.41 21.34 -9.46
CA GLY A 179 -15.89 22.61 -8.96
C GLY A 179 -16.96 23.71 -9.03
N TYR A 180 -18.04 23.41 -9.67
CA TYR A 180 -19.12 24.39 -9.84
C TYR A 180 -20.30 24.00 -8.96
N PRO A 181 -20.87 24.91 -8.19
CA PRO A 181 -22.00 24.60 -7.33
C PRO A 181 -23.30 24.48 -8.15
N TYR A 182 -23.47 23.36 -8.87
CA TYR A 182 -24.68 23.10 -9.64
C TYR A 182 -25.95 23.26 -8.79
N TRP A 183 -25.86 22.77 -7.56
CA TRP A 183 -26.95 22.90 -6.59
C TRP A 183 -27.36 24.36 -6.32
N SER A 184 -26.40 25.30 -6.27
CA SER A 184 -26.73 26.73 -6.07
C SER A 184 -27.29 27.35 -7.32
N TRP A 185 -26.87 26.90 -8.49
CA TRP A 185 -27.41 27.40 -9.76
C TRP A 185 -28.86 27.01 -9.98
N TYR A 186 -29.19 25.76 -9.58
CA TYR A 186 -30.60 25.30 -9.67
C TYR A 186 -31.47 25.77 -8.51
N GLY A 187 -30.99 26.60 -7.62
CA GLY A 187 -31.72 27.17 -6.51
C GLY A 187 -31.85 26.29 -5.28
N PHE A 188 -31.06 25.21 -5.22
CA PHE A 188 -30.99 24.36 -4.03
C PHE A 188 -30.09 24.98 -2.96
N ASN A 189 -30.45 24.79 -1.70
CA ASN A 189 -29.69 25.34 -0.58
C ASN A 189 -28.59 24.39 -0.08
N SER A 190 -28.63 23.14 -0.49
CA SER A 190 -27.65 22.15 -0.12
C SER A 190 -27.41 21.10 -1.22
N ARG A 191 -26.28 20.45 -1.17
CA ARG A 191 -25.96 19.34 -2.06
C ARG A 191 -26.94 18.17 -1.95
N VAL A 192 -27.48 17.96 -0.75
CA VAL A 192 -28.43 16.87 -0.49
C VAL A 192 -29.76 17.13 -1.21
N GLU A 193 -30.22 18.36 -1.23
CA GLU A 193 -31.43 18.74 -1.96
C GLU A 193 -31.28 18.55 -3.47
N TRP A 194 -30.10 18.79 -3.99
CA TRP A 194 -29.85 18.57 -5.42
C TRP A 194 -29.77 17.08 -5.81
N CYS A 195 -29.29 16.23 -4.92
CA CYS A 195 -29.20 14.79 -5.14
C CYS A 195 -30.52 14.05 -4.89
N ALA A 196 -31.48 14.68 -4.21
CA ALA A 196 -32.81 14.12 -3.92
C ALA A 196 -33.80 14.43 -5.05
#